data_13f82d5f7621c03be0c59073e123a3e9
#
_entry.id   13f82d5f7621c03be0c59073e123a3e9
#
_cell.length_a   1.000
_cell.length_b   1.000
_cell.length_c   1.000
_cell.angle_alpha   90.00
_cell.angle_beta   90.00
_cell.angle_gamma   90.00
#
_symmetry.space_group_name_H-M   'P 1'
#
loop_
_entity.id
_entity.type
_entity.pdbx_description
1 polymer ?
#
loop_
_entity_poly.entity_id
_entity_poly.type
_entity_poly.pdbx_seq_one_letter_code
_entity_poly.pdbx_strand_id
1 'polypeptide(L)'
;MVNRIPQEIIEEVMQRADIVEIVGEYVALRRRGRNYFGLCPFHHEDTPSFSVNGEKQIYKCFGCGKGGNVIGFVQEIEHLSFQEAVRKLAERYHIVIPERAMNPAEQARLAERQAMLAAYHAAAAFYAAQLPLSTAAQAYMQKRGIDSQAATRFGLGCAPEEDWQALYHTLREAGYGEQTLIDCGLISRSGKNGRCYDKFHGRLIFPIRDQRGGVVAFGGRAMRGEEPKYLNSQTTPIYNKSNVLYALDLAGDAIRRSGQVVIMEGYMDVLTAHRHGVENAVATCGTAFTAEHARLLRRYAPEAPERLQVLLAFDPDAAGARAAVATLEKLMPFDFIDARVLVFPEELDPDDFLRRYGQRGWQRVCERYCYPALDYLLYRALEKREIKSAADKAAVVAELLPALRRVRSSTERDGFIRSLAQRLQVSEDAIRTDLAGTRPAAAPPRQYEEQQVSRQREYRFSAGRPANRQLLLLALNDKNIFCQARQILGDDFASTEEEAQLIAFIEKLGTDYDFHPSSLFNHIGKDEEGLRQFLLKLLQAEPAAGDPAVLADAYIREIRRHVLTGRIEALRSQLTQAERNYEDTQNLLQEITRLTLESKQL
;
A
#
# COMPACT_ATOMS: atom_id res chain seq x y z
N MET A 1 4.16 11.76 13.68
CA MET A 1 5.40 11.08 13.28
C MET A 1 5.95 10.38 14.49
N VAL A 2 6.16 9.08 14.40
CA VAL A 2 6.63 8.24 15.49
C VAL A 2 8.09 8.58 15.78
N ASN A 3 8.48 8.65 17.03
CA ASN A 3 9.81 8.97 17.55
C ASN A 3 10.87 8.13 16.82
N ARG A 4 11.62 8.71 15.87
CA ARG A 4 12.60 7.98 15.05
C ARG A 4 13.79 7.64 15.95
N ILE A 5 14.03 6.35 16.14
CA ILE A 5 15.20 5.89 16.92
C ILE A 5 16.47 6.34 16.17
N PRO A 6 17.47 6.90 16.87
CA PRO A 6 18.75 7.29 16.23
C PRO A 6 19.38 6.12 15.48
N GLN A 7 20.02 6.42 14.35
CA GLN A 7 20.64 5.41 13.50
C GLN A 7 21.72 4.63 14.23
N GLU A 8 22.50 5.32 15.06
CA GLU A 8 23.55 4.71 15.88
C GLU A 8 23.01 3.63 16.83
N ILE A 9 21.79 3.82 17.35
CA ILE A 9 21.14 2.82 18.21
C ILE A 9 20.67 1.61 17.40
N ILE A 10 20.15 1.84 16.20
CA ILE A 10 19.75 0.74 15.30
C ILE A 10 20.97 -0.11 14.95
N GLU A 11 22.09 0.53 14.64
CA GLU A 11 23.36 -0.12 14.34
C GLU A 11 23.89 -0.89 15.57
N GLU A 12 23.85 -0.30 16.76
CA GLU A 12 24.24 -0.97 18.00
C GLU A 12 23.36 -2.19 18.29
N VAL A 13 22.04 -2.09 18.07
CA VAL A 13 21.12 -3.22 18.19
C VAL A 13 21.49 -4.32 17.20
N MET A 14 21.77 -3.98 15.96
CA MET A 14 22.16 -4.94 14.92
C MET A 14 23.51 -5.61 15.20
N GLN A 15 24.46 -4.90 15.80
CA GLN A 15 25.77 -5.45 16.18
C GLN A 15 25.69 -6.40 17.38
N ARG A 16 24.80 -6.12 18.34
CA ARG A 16 24.66 -6.93 19.55
C ARG A 16 23.69 -8.10 19.42
N ALA A 17 22.67 -7.95 18.57
CA ALA A 17 21.63 -8.96 18.38
C ALA A 17 22.09 -10.01 17.37
N ASP A 18 22.54 -11.17 17.85
CA ASP A 18 22.89 -12.30 16.99
C ASP A 18 21.62 -12.96 16.43
N ILE A 19 21.51 -13.00 15.08
CA ILE A 19 20.33 -13.56 14.42
C ILE A 19 20.15 -15.05 14.69
N VAL A 20 21.22 -15.80 14.90
CA VAL A 20 21.14 -17.25 15.17
C VAL A 20 20.57 -17.49 16.56
N GLU A 21 20.97 -16.65 17.54
CA GLU A 21 20.45 -16.70 18.91
C GLU A 21 18.94 -16.37 18.90
N ILE A 22 18.56 -15.21 18.32
CA ILE A 22 17.17 -14.73 18.31
C ILE A 22 16.25 -15.70 17.56
N VAL A 23 16.64 -16.15 16.38
CA VAL A 23 15.85 -17.12 15.60
C VAL A 23 15.76 -18.46 16.30
N GLY A 24 16.83 -18.87 16.99
CA GLY A 24 16.90 -20.14 17.73
C GLY A 24 15.86 -20.27 18.85
N GLU A 25 15.28 -19.16 19.32
CA GLU A 25 14.18 -19.18 20.31
C GLU A 25 12.84 -19.60 19.71
N TYR A 26 12.66 -19.38 18.42
CA TYR A 26 11.41 -19.66 17.70
C TYR A 26 11.51 -20.89 16.80
N VAL A 27 12.72 -21.23 16.36
CA VAL A 27 12.97 -22.27 15.36
C VAL A 27 14.09 -23.21 15.84
N ALA A 28 13.85 -24.50 15.83
CA ALA A 28 14.89 -25.50 16.11
C ALA A 28 15.92 -25.55 14.97
N LEU A 29 16.98 -24.79 15.10
CA LEU A 29 18.04 -24.64 14.10
C LEU A 29 19.07 -25.78 14.17
N ARG A 30 19.45 -26.34 13.02
CA ARG A 30 20.54 -27.34 12.87
C ARG A 30 21.60 -26.78 11.94
N ARG A 31 22.86 -26.80 12.40
CA ARG A 31 23.98 -26.30 11.60
C ARG A 31 24.29 -27.22 10.42
N ARG A 32 24.45 -26.62 9.24
CA ARG A 32 24.93 -27.29 8.01
C ARG A 32 25.92 -26.35 7.31
N GLY A 33 27.22 -26.66 7.45
CA GLY A 33 28.29 -25.79 6.94
C GLY A 33 28.30 -24.41 7.66
N ARG A 34 28.22 -23.33 6.90
CA ARG A 34 28.18 -21.95 7.41
C ARG A 34 26.78 -21.48 7.80
N ASN A 35 25.72 -22.21 7.42
CA ASN A 35 24.35 -21.85 7.66
C ASN A 35 23.69 -22.76 8.70
N TYR A 36 22.59 -22.25 9.27
CA TYR A 36 21.69 -22.99 10.14
C TYR A 36 20.35 -23.18 9.42
N PHE A 37 19.76 -24.37 9.53
CA PHE A 37 18.50 -24.72 8.87
C PHE A 37 17.46 -25.18 9.89
N GLY A 38 16.20 -24.82 9.66
CA GLY A 38 15.05 -25.23 10.45
C GLY A 38 13.76 -25.20 9.63
N LEU A 39 12.64 -25.57 10.25
CA LEU A 39 11.32 -25.38 9.66
C LEU A 39 10.94 -23.89 9.72
N CYS A 40 10.34 -23.38 8.67
CA CYS A 40 9.98 -21.97 8.60
C CYS A 40 8.86 -21.63 9.59
N PRO A 41 9.01 -20.56 10.41
CA PRO A 41 7.97 -20.15 11.33
C PRO A 41 6.86 -19.34 10.63
N PHE A 42 7.03 -19.00 9.34
CA PHE A 42 6.13 -18.12 8.58
C PHE A 42 5.20 -18.85 7.61
N HIS A 43 5.41 -20.16 7.38
CA HIS A 43 4.53 -21.01 6.60
C HIS A 43 4.70 -22.48 7.05
N HIS A 44 3.69 -23.29 6.79
CA HIS A 44 3.73 -24.70 7.14
C HIS A 44 4.57 -25.50 6.15
N GLU A 45 5.54 -26.27 6.63
CA GLU A 45 6.39 -27.15 5.82
C GLU A 45 6.90 -28.35 6.65
N ASP A 46 7.11 -29.48 5.97
CA ASP A 46 7.64 -30.71 6.59
C ASP A 46 9.16 -30.87 6.39
N THR A 47 9.75 -30.12 5.45
CA THR A 47 11.18 -30.16 5.13
C THR A 47 11.82 -28.81 5.39
N PRO A 48 12.97 -28.77 6.14
CA PRO A 48 13.60 -27.53 6.51
C PRO A 48 14.07 -26.71 5.30
N SER A 49 13.37 -25.62 5.00
CA SER A 49 13.72 -24.65 3.96
C SER A 49 14.14 -23.29 4.50
N PHE A 50 14.05 -23.08 5.81
CA PHE A 50 14.43 -21.84 6.48
C PHE A 50 15.92 -21.88 6.82
N SER A 51 16.67 -20.92 6.26
CA SER A 51 18.12 -20.81 6.41
C SER A 51 18.51 -19.53 7.15
N VAL A 52 19.42 -19.62 8.11
CA VAL A 52 20.01 -18.49 8.84
C VAL A 52 21.52 -18.49 8.65
N ASN A 53 22.09 -17.36 8.25
CA ASN A 53 23.53 -17.17 8.12
C ASN A 53 24.03 -16.24 9.23
N GLY A 54 24.78 -16.80 10.18
CA GLY A 54 25.32 -16.05 11.33
C GLY A 54 26.44 -15.09 10.96
N GLU A 55 27.21 -15.35 9.91
CA GLU A 55 28.29 -14.44 9.47
C GLU A 55 27.71 -13.18 8.79
N LYS A 56 26.64 -13.35 7.99
CA LYS A 56 25.98 -12.26 7.26
C LYS A 56 24.82 -11.63 8.02
N GLN A 57 24.46 -12.16 9.17
CA GLN A 57 23.35 -11.71 10.01
C GLN A 57 22.02 -11.59 9.24
N ILE A 58 21.71 -12.59 8.40
CA ILE A 58 20.48 -12.66 7.58
C ILE A 58 19.80 -14.02 7.69
N TYR A 59 18.48 -14.02 7.50
CA TYR A 59 17.72 -15.26 7.28
C TYR A 59 17.05 -15.24 5.92
N LYS A 60 16.75 -16.43 5.39
CA LYS A 60 15.93 -16.61 4.19
C LYS A 60 15.22 -17.97 4.21
N CYS A 61 13.94 -17.94 3.89
CA CYS A 61 13.17 -19.15 3.61
C CYS A 61 13.13 -19.41 2.10
N PHE A 62 13.56 -20.59 1.68
CA PHE A 62 13.51 -20.99 0.27
C PHE A 62 12.11 -21.48 -0.17
N GLY A 63 11.21 -21.79 0.78
CA GLY A 63 9.84 -22.19 0.53
C GLY A 63 8.95 -20.97 0.24
N CYS A 64 8.80 -20.06 1.21
CA CYS A 64 7.91 -18.89 1.08
C CYS A 64 8.61 -17.59 0.62
N GLY A 65 9.94 -17.59 0.43
CA GLY A 65 10.71 -16.43 -0.03
C GLY A 65 10.99 -15.36 1.02
N LYS A 66 10.39 -15.41 2.22
CA LYS A 66 10.64 -14.42 3.29
C LYS A 66 12.11 -14.40 3.70
N GLY A 67 12.63 -13.20 3.97
CA GLY A 67 14.02 -13.01 4.40
C GLY A 67 14.32 -11.60 4.86
N GLY A 68 15.42 -11.42 5.57
CA GLY A 68 15.84 -10.14 6.13
C GLY A 68 16.92 -10.27 7.18
N ASN A 69 17.08 -9.21 8.01
CA ASN A 69 17.96 -9.18 9.16
C ASN A 69 17.21 -9.54 10.47
N VAL A 70 17.90 -9.45 11.62
CA VAL A 70 17.34 -9.77 12.94
C VAL A 70 16.14 -8.89 13.31
N ILE A 71 16.16 -7.59 12.97
CA ILE A 71 15.05 -6.68 13.24
C ILE A 71 13.84 -7.10 12.40
N GLY A 72 14.03 -7.36 11.10
CA GLY A 72 13.00 -7.85 10.20
C GLY A 72 12.39 -9.17 10.64
N PHE A 73 13.20 -10.08 11.19
CA PHE A 73 12.70 -11.34 11.77
C PHE A 73 11.76 -11.10 12.95
N VAL A 74 12.17 -10.25 13.91
CA VAL A 74 11.34 -9.93 15.10
C VAL A 74 10.06 -9.21 14.71
N GLN A 75 10.11 -8.31 13.70
CA GLN A 75 8.92 -7.68 13.17
C GLN A 75 7.88 -8.67 12.64
N GLU A 76 8.37 -9.64 11.85
CA GLU A 76 7.49 -10.63 11.20
C GLU A 76 6.94 -11.66 12.18
N ILE A 77 7.77 -12.17 13.10
CA ILE A 77 7.35 -13.25 14.01
C ILE A 77 6.43 -12.75 15.14
N GLU A 78 6.61 -11.50 15.57
CA GLU A 78 5.83 -10.92 16.65
C GLU A 78 4.84 -9.84 16.20
N HIS A 79 4.71 -9.63 14.88
CA HIS A 79 3.81 -8.64 14.28
C HIS A 79 4.03 -7.21 14.78
N LEU A 80 5.29 -6.85 15.04
CA LEU A 80 5.69 -5.55 15.55
C LEU A 80 6.00 -4.56 14.42
N SER A 81 5.83 -3.27 14.71
CA SER A 81 6.40 -2.22 13.86
C SER A 81 7.94 -2.22 13.99
N PHE A 82 8.64 -1.63 13.01
CA PHE A 82 10.09 -1.50 13.05
C PHE A 82 10.60 -0.91 14.37
N GLN A 83 9.96 0.13 14.87
CA GLN A 83 10.39 0.78 16.11
C GLN A 83 10.12 -0.06 17.35
N GLU A 84 9.02 -0.80 17.38
CA GLU A 84 8.71 -1.72 18.48
C GLU A 84 9.72 -2.87 18.50
N ALA A 85 10.08 -3.42 17.34
CA ALA A 85 11.10 -4.46 17.23
C ALA A 85 12.48 -3.98 17.69
N VAL A 86 12.90 -2.77 17.26
CA VAL A 86 14.15 -2.16 17.71
C VAL A 86 14.15 -1.91 19.22
N ARG A 87 13.04 -1.37 19.78
CA ARG A 87 12.92 -1.16 21.25
C ARG A 87 13.03 -2.47 22.03
N LYS A 88 12.36 -3.51 21.57
CA LYS A 88 12.38 -4.83 22.20
C LYS A 88 13.79 -5.43 22.20
N LEU A 89 14.49 -5.38 21.07
CA LEU A 89 15.87 -5.84 20.98
C LEU A 89 16.81 -4.96 21.83
N ALA A 90 16.64 -3.63 21.83
CA ALA A 90 17.41 -2.72 22.65
C ALA A 90 17.24 -3.01 24.16
N GLU A 91 16.00 -3.25 24.61
CA GLU A 91 15.71 -3.65 25.99
C GLU A 91 16.40 -4.96 26.36
N ARG A 92 16.32 -5.97 25.49
CA ARG A 92 16.94 -7.27 25.68
C ARG A 92 18.48 -7.19 25.83
N TYR A 93 19.12 -6.37 25.01
CA TYR A 93 20.59 -6.21 25.03
C TYR A 93 21.05 -5.05 25.90
N HIS A 94 20.16 -4.49 26.76
CA HIS A 94 20.45 -3.37 27.66
C HIS A 94 21.05 -2.14 26.94
N ILE A 95 20.58 -1.87 25.71
CA ILE A 95 20.95 -0.69 24.95
C ILE A 95 20.00 0.44 25.36
N VAL A 96 20.56 1.49 25.91
CA VAL A 96 19.77 2.68 26.29
C VAL A 96 19.43 3.45 25.02
N ILE A 97 18.14 3.47 24.66
CA ILE A 97 17.67 4.37 23.61
C ILE A 97 17.57 5.77 24.23
N PRO A 98 18.44 6.73 23.87
CA PRO A 98 18.34 8.06 24.41
C PRO A 98 16.99 8.63 24.01
N GLU A 99 16.22 9.12 24.95
CA GLU A 99 15.08 9.97 24.64
C GLU A 99 15.65 11.23 23.98
N ARG A 100 15.63 11.24 22.63
CA ARG A 100 16.03 12.40 21.87
C ARG A 100 15.17 13.56 22.34
N ALA A 101 15.79 14.56 22.93
CA ALA A 101 15.11 15.80 23.20
C ALA A 101 14.51 16.28 21.88
N MET A 102 13.16 16.22 21.78
CA MET A 102 12.45 16.69 20.59
C MET A 102 12.86 18.12 20.34
N ASN A 103 13.14 18.46 19.09
CA ASN A 103 13.39 19.85 18.79
C ASN A 103 12.12 20.67 19.07
N PRO A 104 12.24 21.98 19.35
CA PRO A 104 11.11 22.81 19.70
C PRO A 104 9.95 22.75 18.69
N ALA A 105 10.24 22.59 17.40
CA ALA A 105 9.22 22.46 16.35
C ALA A 105 8.49 21.10 16.41
N GLU A 106 9.17 20.02 16.74
CA GLU A 106 8.54 18.69 16.94
C GLU A 106 7.67 18.68 18.20
N GLN A 107 8.15 19.31 19.29
CA GLN A 107 7.37 19.47 20.51
C GLN A 107 6.11 20.30 20.27
N ALA A 108 6.22 21.42 19.54
CA ALA A 108 5.09 22.26 19.17
C ALA A 108 4.04 21.50 18.34
N ARG A 109 4.47 20.73 17.32
CA ARG A 109 3.55 19.90 16.52
C ARG A 109 2.88 18.80 17.32
N LEU A 110 3.59 18.17 18.25
CA LEU A 110 3.00 17.16 19.13
C LEU A 110 1.98 17.79 20.07
N ALA A 111 2.30 18.93 20.68
CA ALA A 111 1.40 19.68 21.55
C ALA A 111 0.14 20.14 20.78
N GLU A 112 0.30 20.68 19.57
CA GLU A 112 -0.81 21.03 18.69
C GLU A 112 -1.71 19.83 18.39
N ARG A 113 -1.12 18.70 17.98
CA ARG A 113 -1.86 17.46 17.74
C ARG A 113 -2.63 17.00 18.98
N GLN A 114 -2.02 17.04 20.15
CA GLN A 114 -2.66 16.67 21.42
C GLN A 114 -3.81 17.63 21.76
N ALA A 115 -3.60 18.93 21.56
CA ALA A 115 -4.64 19.95 21.76
C ALA A 115 -5.84 19.72 20.83
N MET A 116 -5.60 19.39 19.55
CA MET A 116 -6.66 19.06 18.59
C MET A 116 -7.44 17.81 19.01
N LEU A 117 -6.76 16.73 19.39
CA LEU A 117 -7.41 15.49 19.86
C LEU A 117 -8.25 15.74 21.12
N ALA A 118 -7.74 16.54 22.08
CA ALA A 118 -8.48 16.93 23.28
C ALA A 118 -9.73 17.74 22.93
N ALA A 119 -9.62 18.69 21.99
CA ALA A 119 -10.75 19.48 21.51
C ALA A 119 -11.83 18.62 20.84
N TYR A 120 -11.44 17.64 20.00
CA TYR A 120 -12.41 16.71 19.40
C TYR A 120 -13.08 15.82 20.45
N HIS A 121 -12.34 15.34 21.45
CA HIS A 121 -12.91 14.56 22.56
C HIS A 121 -13.94 15.38 23.36
N ALA A 122 -13.61 16.63 23.70
CA ALA A 122 -14.52 17.52 24.39
C ALA A 122 -15.76 17.87 23.55
N ALA A 123 -15.59 18.11 22.23
CA ALA A 123 -16.70 18.32 21.30
C ALA A 123 -17.61 17.09 21.20
N ALA A 124 -17.05 15.87 21.16
CA ALA A 124 -17.82 14.64 21.16
C ALA A 124 -18.66 14.49 22.43
N ALA A 125 -18.07 14.77 23.60
CA ALA A 125 -18.80 14.75 24.87
C ALA A 125 -19.92 15.79 24.90
N PHE A 126 -19.66 17.01 24.41
CA PHE A 126 -20.68 18.05 24.28
C PHE A 126 -21.85 17.58 23.40
N TYR A 127 -21.59 17.11 22.17
CA TYR A 127 -22.64 16.65 21.27
C TYR A 127 -23.42 15.46 21.83
N ALA A 128 -22.75 14.53 22.49
CA ALA A 128 -23.40 13.39 23.16
C ALA A 128 -24.35 13.85 24.27
N ALA A 129 -23.97 14.85 25.07
CA ALA A 129 -24.81 15.43 26.10
C ALA A 129 -26.03 16.19 25.54
N GLN A 130 -25.94 16.75 24.34
CA GLN A 130 -27.06 17.42 23.67
C GLN A 130 -28.08 16.45 23.05
N LEU A 131 -27.67 15.20 22.75
CA LEU A 131 -28.54 14.23 22.09
C LEU A 131 -29.84 13.94 22.82
N PRO A 132 -29.87 13.65 24.13
CA PRO A 132 -31.11 13.42 24.88
C PRO A 132 -32.00 14.67 25.01
N LEU A 133 -31.45 15.86 24.87
CA LEU A 133 -32.14 17.13 24.99
C LEU A 133 -32.85 17.55 23.68
N SER A 134 -32.44 16.99 22.55
CA SER A 134 -33.01 17.34 21.24
C SER A 134 -34.19 16.46 20.89
N THR A 135 -35.40 17.00 20.94
CA THR A 135 -36.62 16.31 20.50
C THR A 135 -36.58 15.91 19.03
N ALA A 136 -35.97 16.75 18.18
CA ALA A 136 -35.78 16.47 16.76
C ALA A 136 -34.86 15.28 16.52
N ALA A 137 -33.74 15.19 17.27
CA ALA A 137 -32.83 14.06 17.18
C ALA A 137 -33.47 12.76 17.67
N GLN A 138 -34.21 12.82 18.78
CA GLN A 138 -34.94 11.67 19.34
C GLN A 138 -36.00 11.13 18.34
N ALA A 139 -36.83 12.04 17.79
CA ALA A 139 -37.81 11.67 16.77
C ALA A 139 -37.16 11.08 15.50
N TYR A 140 -36.05 11.66 15.06
CA TYR A 140 -35.29 11.14 13.92
C TYR A 140 -34.71 9.75 14.19
N MET A 141 -34.09 9.53 15.35
CA MET A 141 -33.56 8.23 15.76
C MET A 141 -34.68 7.18 15.85
N GLN A 142 -35.81 7.51 16.46
CA GLN A 142 -36.98 6.63 16.55
C GLN A 142 -37.50 6.24 15.17
N LYS A 143 -37.65 7.21 14.25
CA LYS A 143 -38.06 6.95 12.85
C LYS A 143 -37.10 6.01 12.13
N ARG A 144 -35.80 6.12 12.40
CA ARG A 144 -34.74 5.28 11.82
C ARG A 144 -34.48 4.01 12.62
N GLY A 145 -35.20 3.80 13.72
CA GLY A 145 -35.08 2.64 14.60
C GLY A 145 -33.76 2.59 15.37
N ILE A 146 -33.07 3.70 15.58
CA ILE A 146 -31.82 3.78 16.36
C ILE A 146 -32.18 3.81 17.84
N ASP A 147 -31.78 2.80 18.57
CA ASP A 147 -31.95 2.73 20.02
C ASP A 147 -30.80 3.40 20.78
N SER A 148 -30.96 3.54 22.10
CA SER A 148 -29.95 4.16 22.96
C SER A 148 -28.64 3.36 23.01
N GLN A 149 -28.69 2.04 22.88
CA GLN A 149 -27.51 1.19 22.88
C GLN A 149 -26.67 1.45 21.62
N ALA A 150 -27.29 1.49 20.44
CA ALA A 150 -26.62 1.85 19.20
C ALA A 150 -26.07 3.27 19.24
N ALA A 151 -26.87 4.23 19.73
CA ALA A 151 -26.43 5.62 19.87
C ALA A 151 -25.18 5.73 20.75
N THR A 152 -25.14 5.03 21.89
CA THR A 152 -23.98 5.00 22.80
C THR A 152 -22.78 4.30 22.16
N ARG A 153 -22.98 3.12 21.54
CA ARG A 153 -21.90 2.36 20.88
C ARG A 153 -21.19 3.17 19.80
N PHE A 154 -21.94 3.89 18.98
CA PHE A 154 -21.39 4.73 17.92
C PHE A 154 -20.99 6.12 18.43
N GLY A 155 -21.37 6.50 19.67
CA GLY A 155 -21.10 7.79 20.25
C GLY A 155 -21.86 8.93 19.58
N LEU A 156 -23.09 8.66 19.12
CA LEU A 156 -23.89 9.67 18.41
C LEU A 156 -24.13 10.89 19.30
N GLY A 157 -24.26 12.04 18.66
CA GLY A 157 -24.52 13.32 19.32
C GLY A 157 -25.52 14.16 18.52
N CYS A 158 -25.82 15.33 19.08
CA CYS A 158 -26.65 16.32 18.42
C CYS A 158 -25.98 17.70 18.49
N ALA A 159 -25.89 18.41 17.35
CA ALA A 159 -25.54 19.82 17.35
C ALA A 159 -26.83 20.64 17.58
N PRO A 160 -26.84 21.58 18.58
CA PRO A 160 -27.98 22.41 18.86
C PRO A 160 -28.49 23.19 17.64
N GLU A 161 -29.80 23.43 17.57
CA GLU A 161 -30.43 24.14 16.46
C GLU A 161 -30.58 25.63 16.76
N GLU A 162 -30.80 26.00 18.02
CA GLU A 162 -31.14 27.37 18.41
C GLU A 162 -29.92 28.27 18.61
N ASP A 163 -28.76 27.72 18.99
CA ASP A 163 -27.55 28.45 19.27
C ASP A 163 -26.40 28.08 18.32
N TRP A 164 -25.97 29.02 17.50
CA TRP A 164 -24.87 28.91 16.56
C TRP A 164 -23.48 28.98 17.20
N GLN A 165 -23.39 29.18 18.50
CA GLN A 165 -22.14 29.34 19.25
C GLN A 165 -22.09 28.44 20.49
N ALA A 166 -23.00 27.50 20.65
CA ALA A 166 -23.11 26.66 21.83
C ALA A 166 -21.82 25.83 22.07
N LEU A 167 -21.31 25.17 21.05
CA LEU A 167 -20.04 24.45 21.14
C LEU A 167 -18.86 25.40 21.37
N TYR A 168 -18.83 26.52 20.62
CA TYR A 168 -17.78 27.53 20.74
C TYR A 168 -17.66 28.03 22.19
N HIS A 169 -18.76 28.48 22.79
CA HIS A 169 -18.74 28.96 24.17
C HIS A 169 -18.32 27.90 25.17
N THR A 170 -18.88 26.68 25.07
CA THR A 170 -18.52 25.56 25.95
C THR A 170 -17.03 25.22 25.88
N LEU A 171 -16.45 25.13 24.68
CA LEU A 171 -15.04 24.79 24.55
C LEU A 171 -14.12 25.96 24.94
N ARG A 172 -14.53 27.22 24.73
CA ARG A 172 -13.77 28.37 25.18
C ARG A 172 -13.74 28.47 26.70
N GLU A 173 -14.85 28.20 27.36
CA GLU A 173 -14.95 28.15 28.84
C GLU A 173 -14.10 27.01 29.41
N ALA A 174 -14.01 25.89 28.70
CA ALA A 174 -13.12 24.77 29.03
C ALA A 174 -11.64 25.05 28.74
N GLY A 175 -11.27 26.24 28.25
CA GLY A 175 -9.89 26.69 28.06
C GLY A 175 -9.28 26.38 26.67
N TYR A 176 -10.04 25.85 25.71
CA TYR A 176 -9.51 25.59 24.36
C TYR A 176 -9.28 26.88 23.56
N GLY A 177 -8.13 27.00 22.91
CA GLY A 177 -7.77 28.14 22.08
C GLY A 177 -8.68 28.30 20.85
N GLU A 178 -9.10 29.53 20.53
CA GLU A 178 -9.95 29.78 19.38
C GLU A 178 -9.32 29.29 18.07
N GLN A 179 -8.02 29.53 17.87
CA GLN A 179 -7.30 29.05 16.68
C GLN A 179 -7.30 27.52 16.57
N THR A 180 -7.08 26.81 17.67
CA THR A 180 -7.15 25.34 17.71
C THR A 180 -8.53 24.84 17.28
N LEU A 181 -9.62 25.49 17.71
CA LEU A 181 -10.98 25.12 17.32
C LEU A 181 -11.26 25.39 15.84
N ILE A 182 -10.68 26.46 15.26
CA ILE A 182 -10.74 26.74 13.81
C ILE A 182 -9.94 25.70 13.04
N ASP A 183 -8.73 25.37 13.47
CA ASP A 183 -7.85 24.40 12.82
C ASP A 183 -8.44 22.98 12.85
N CYS A 184 -9.17 22.64 13.91
CA CYS A 184 -10.02 21.45 13.97
C CYS A 184 -11.22 21.50 13.01
N GLY A 185 -11.60 22.67 12.51
CA GLY A 185 -12.85 22.83 11.74
C GLY A 185 -14.11 22.58 12.59
N LEU A 186 -14.03 22.73 13.91
CA LEU A 186 -15.18 22.67 14.82
C LEU A 186 -16.01 23.95 14.75
N ILE A 187 -15.32 25.06 14.55
CA ILE A 187 -15.90 26.39 14.37
C ILE A 187 -15.39 27.04 13.08
N SER A 188 -16.10 28.04 12.62
CA SER A 188 -15.70 28.88 11.49
C SER A 188 -15.84 30.35 11.84
N ARG A 189 -15.03 31.20 11.21
CA ARG A 189 -15.12 32.65 11.37
C ARG A 189 -15.92 33.28 10.22
N SER A 190 -16.93 34.05 10.54
CA SER A 190 -17.75 34.76 9.56
C SER A 190 -16.95 35.87 8.86
N GLY A 191 -16.91 35.84 7.52
CA GLY A 191 -16.26 36.88 6.72
C GLY A 191 -16.98 38.24 6.79
N LYS A 192 -18.24 38.30 7.26
CA LYS A 192 -19.04 39.54 7.30
C LYS A 192 -18.81 40.35 8.59
N ASN A 193 -18.67 39.68 9.73
CA ASN A 193 -18.62 40.35 11.04
C ASN A 193 -17.48 39.84 11.93
N GLY A 194 -16.64 38.91 11.45
CA GLY A 194 -15.52 38.34 12.20
C GLY A 194 -15.90 37.41 13.36
N ARG A 195 -17.19 37.18 13.62
CA ARG A 195 -17.63 36.32 14.74
C ARG A 195 -17.44 34.85 14.41
N CYS A 196 -17.05 34.05 15.41
CA CYS A 196 -16.99 32.61 15.31
C CYS A 196 -18.37 31.99 15.44
N TYR A 197 -18.61 30.89 14.74
CA TYR A 197 -19.83 30.09 14.81
C TYR A 197 -19.52 28.62 14.65
N ASP A 198 -20.37 27.77 15.20
CA ASP A 198 -20.22 26.31 15.18
C ASP A 198 -20.38 25.79 13.75
N LYS A 199 -19.49 24.89 13.33
CA LYS A 199 -19.52 24.29 12.00
C LYS A 199 -20.75 23.41 11.78
N PHE A 200 -21.15 22.69 12.83
CA PHE A 200 -22.32 21.83 12.84
C PHE A 200 -23.43 22.51 13.63
N HIS A 201 -24.61 22.56 13.03
CA HIS A 201 -25.78 23.20 13.59
C HIS A 201 -27.03 22.42 13.18
N GLY A 202 -27.94 22.13 14.11
CA GLY A 202 -29.19 21.42 13.85
C GLY A 202 -29.04 20.03 13.25
N ARG A 203 -27.96 19.30 13.55
CA ARG A 203 -27.60 18.04 12.91
C ARG A 203 -27.41 16.90 13.91
N LEU A 204 -27.80 15.70 13.51
CA LEU A 204 -27.35 14.47 14.16
C LEU A 204 -25.86 14.27 13.86
N ILE A 205 -25.05 14.07 14.87
CA ILE A 205 -23.59 14.00 14.79
C ILE A 205 -23.09 12.56 14.89
N PHE A 206 -22.21 12.19 13.95
CA PHE A 206 -21.51 10.91 13.86
C PHE A 206 -20.03 11.16 14.10
N PRO A 207 -19.48 10.79 15.28
CA PRO A 207 -18.05 10.87 15.51
C PRO A 207 -17.29 9.94 14.58
N ILE A 208 -16.28 10.46 13.89
CA ILE A 208 -15.36 9.68 13.06
C ILE A 208 -14.13 9.43 13.91
N ARG A 209 -13.81 8.15 14.11
CA ARG A 209 -12.70 7.70 14.97
C ARG A 209 -11.55 7.15 14.15
N ASP A 210 -10.36 7.30 14.66
CA ASP A 210 -9.18 6.60 14.15
C ASP A 210 -9.18 5.13 14.60
N GLN A 211 -8.21 4.34 14.15
CA GLN A 211 -8.08 2.92 14.48
C GLN A 211 -7.89 2.62 15.98
N ARG A 212 -7.57 3.64 16.79
CA ARG A 212 -7.38 3.55 18.25
C ARG A 212 -8.64 3.99 19.01
N GLY A 213 -9.71 4.32 18.29
CA GLY A 213 -10.96 4.80 18.88
C GLY A 213 -10.98 6.30 19.22
N GLY A 214 -9.90 7.03 18.95
CA GLY A 214 -9.84 8.48 19.18
C GLY A 214 -10.68 9.24 18.15
N VAL A 215 -11.52 10.18 18.59
CA VAL A 215 -12.31 11.02 17.69
C VAL A 215 -11.39 12.00 16.96
N VAL A 216 -11.43 12.01 15.64
CA VAL A 216 -10.58 12.85 14.78
C VAL A 216 -11.39 13.76 13.85
N ALA A 217 -12.70 13.52 13.71
CA ALA A 217 -13.60 14.30 12.87
C ALA A 217 -15.06 14.01 13.21
N PHE A 218 -15.97 14.72 12.55
CA PHE A 218 -17.41 14.51 12.65
C PHE A 218 -18.08 14.49 11.27
N GLY A 219 -19.12 13.65 11.14
CA GLY A 219 -20.15 13.76 10.14
C GLY A 219 -21.43 14.31 10.78
N GLY A 220 -22.13 15.22 10.08
CA GLY A 220 -23.40 15.78 10.54
C GLY A 220 -24.51 15.56 9.54
N ARG A 221 -25.59 14.85 9.93
CA ARG A 221 -26.76 14.64 9.08
C ARG A 221 -27.86 15.62 9.40
N ALA A 222 -28.39 16.29 8.39
CA ALA A 222 -29.58 17.13 8.48
C ALA A 222 -30.81 16.30 8.91
N MET A 223 -31.58 16.80 9.86
CA MET A 223 -32.75 16.10 10.42
C MET A 223 -34.07 16.57 9.83
N ARG A 224 -34.11 17.81 9.31
CA ARG A 224 -35.34 18.45 8.80
C ARG A 224 -35.27 18.87 7.33
N GLY A 225 -34.30 18.37 6.58
CA GLY A 225 -34.17 18.64 5.13
C GLY A 225 -33.25 19.78 4.76
N GLU A 226 -32.42 20.26 5.69
CA GLU A 226 -31.40 21.27 5.41
C GLU A 226 -30.33 20.71 4.45
N GLU A 227 -29.91 21.53 3.50
CA GLU A 227 -28.81 21.18 2.59
C GLU A 227 -27.45 21.69 3.12
N PRO A 228 -26.38 20.95 2.92
CA PRO A 228 -26.34 19.60 2.35
C PRO A 228 -26.87 18.53 3.34
N LYS A 229 -27.50 17.47 2.82
CA LYS A 229 -28.01 16.33 3.61
C LYS A 229 -26.96 15.77 4.60
N TYR A 230 -25.70 15.65 4.16
CA TYR A 230 -24.56 15.32 5.02
C TYR A 230 -23.50 16.41 4.93
N LEU A 231 -23.02 16.85 6.07
CA LEU A 231 -21.88 17.75 6.22
C LEU A 231 -20.77 17.01 6.94
N ASN A 232 -19.58 16.91 6.35
CA ASN A 232 -18.41 16.26 6.95
C ASN A 232 -17.35 17.29 7.32
N SER A 233 -16.55 16.98 8.37
CA SER A 233 -15.35 17.74 8.69
C SER A 233 -14.44 17.83 7.46
N GLN A 234 -13.77 18.96 7.32
CA GLN A 234 -12.71 19.14 6.33
C GLN A 234 -11.42 18.39 6.76
N THR A 235 -10.48 18.22 5.83
CA THR A 235 -9.16 17.66 6.14
C THR A 235 -8.42 18.57 7.12
N THR A 236 -7.80 17.97 8.15
CA THR A 236 -7.01 18.66 9.18
C THR A 236 -5.66 17.94 9.35
N PRO A 237 -4.70 18.47 10.11
CA PRO A 237 -3.44 17.78 10.41
C PRO A 237 -3.60 16.39 11.03
N ILE A 238 -4.75 16.09 11.67
CA ILE A 238 -5.02 14.79 12.31
C ILE A 238 -6.08 13.96 11.60
N TYR A 239 -6.74 14.49 10.59
CA TYR A 239 -7.81 13.83 9.85
C TYR A 239 -7.66 13.99 8.34
N ASN A 240 -7.53 12.86 7.64
CA ASN A 240 -7.60 12.80 6.19
C ASN A 240 -8.65 11.75 5.79
N LYS A 241 -9.68 12.18 5.05
CA LYS A 241 -10.79 11.32 4.59
C LYS A 241 -10.31 10.08 3.83
N SER A 242 -9.19 10.17 3.12
CA SER A 242 -8.63 9.07 2.35
C SER A 242 -7.99 7.97 3.20
N ASN A 243 -7.76 8.21 4.50
CA ASN A 243 -7.04 7.31 5.41
C ASN A 243 -7.91 6.80 6.57
N VAL A 244 -9.21 7.09 6.55
CA VAL A 244 -10.12 6.72 7.63
C VAL A 244 -11.37 6.09 7.05
N LEU A 245 -11.76 4.94 7.59
CA LEU A 245 -13.05 4.30 7.35
C LEU A 245 -13.89 4.43 8.63
N TYR A 246 -15.14 4.92 8.46
CA TYR A 246 -16.09 5.06 9.56
C TYR A 246 -16.39 3.71 10.20
N ALA A 247 -16.43 3.67 11.51
CA ALA A 247 -16.68 2.50 12.35
C ALA A 247 -15.65 1.36 12.22
N LEU A 248 -14.46 1.60 11.65
CA LEU A 248 -13.41 0.57 11.56
C LEU A 248 -12.89 0.16 12.94
N ASP A 249 -12.87 1.08 13.91
CA ASP A 249 -12.58 0.82 15.32
C ASP A 249 -13.55 -0.18 15.96
N LEU A 250 -14.84 -0.11 15.59
CA LEU A 250 -15.89 -1.01 16.07
C LEU A 250 -15.93 -2.33 15.31
N ALA A 251 -15.60 -2.31 14.02
CA ALA A 251 -15.67 -3.45 13.11
C ALA A 251 -14.43 -4.36 13.16
N GLY A 252 -13.30 -3.86 13.66
CA GLY A 252 -12.01 -4.50 13.52
C GLY A 252 -11.93 -5.95 13.98
N ASP A 253 -12.54 -6.26 15.14
CA ASP A 253 -12.56 -7.63 15.67
C ASP A 253 -13.48 -8.55 14.87
N ALA A 254 -14.62 -8.03 14.40
CA ALA A 254 -15.53 -8.80 13.53
C ALA A 254 -14.86 -9.10 12.18
N ILE A 255 -14.13 -8.15 11.61
CA ILE A 255 -13.36 -8.34 10.38
C ILE A 255 -12.30 -9.43 10.55
N ARG A 256 -11.50 -9.39 11.64
CA ARG A 256 -10.47 -10.40 11.91
C ARG A 256 -11.06 -11.79 12.10
N ARG A 257 -12.19 -11.91 12.83
CA ARG A 257 -12.85 -13.21 13.06
C ARG A 257 -13.47 -13.80 11.80
N SER A 258 -14.05 -12.96 10.93
CA SER A 258 -14.76 -13.43 9.73
C SER A 258 -13.88 -13.52 8.49
N GLY A 259 -12.70 -12.85 8.48
CA GLY A 259 -11.93 -12.65 7.25
C GLY A 259 -12.65 -11.81 6.20
N GLN A 260 -13.66 -11.03 6.61
CA GLN A 260 -14.54 -10.30 5.70
C GLN A 260 -14.81 -8.88 6.19
N VAL A 261 -14.84 -7.90 5.29
CA VAL A 261 -15.25 -6.52 5.53
C VAL A 261 -16.32 -6.10 4.54
N VAL A 262 -17.32 -5.38 5.01
CA VAL A 262 -18.39 -4.80 4.17
C VAL A 262 -18.15 -3.29 4.05
N ILE A 263 -17.99 -2.81 2.83
CA ILE A 263 -17.85 -1.37 2.54
C ILE A 263 -19.21 -0.82 2.10
N MET A 264 -19.71 0.17 2.83
CA MET A 264 -20.95 0.87 2.57
C MET A 264 -20.70 2.35 2.23
N GLU A 265 -21.71 3.06 1.73
CA GLU A 265 -21.56 4.47 1.34
C GLU A 265 -21.72 5.42 2.52
N GLY A 266 -22.67 5.15 3.43
CA GLY A 266 -23.12 6.09 4.44
C GLY A 266 -22.99 5.60 5.89
N TYR A 267 -23.00 6.56 6.81
CA TYR A 267 -22.97 6.31 8.25
C TYR A 267 -24.20 5.53 8.73
N MET A 268 -25.38 5.82 8.12
CA MET A 268 -26.63 5.17 8.48
C MET A 268 -26.65 3.71 8.08
N ASP A 269 -26.12 3.39 6.89
CA ASP A 269 -26.06 2.02 6.38
C ASP A 269 -25.22 1.15 7.33
N VAL A 270 -24.05 1.66 7.74
CA VAL A 270 -23.17 0.98 8.71
C VAL A 270 -23.86 0.79 10.06
N LEU A 271 -24.51 1.83 10.57
CA LEU A 271 -25.19 1.76 11.87
C LEU A 271 -26.32 0.71 11.83
N THR A 272 -27.12 0.70 10.76
CA THR A 272 -28.18 -0.29 10.55
C THR A 272 -27.59 -1.69 10.37
N ALA A 273 -26.48 -1.83 9.62
CA ALA A 273 -25.79 -3.10 9.45
C ALA A 273 -25.35 -3.70 10.79
N HIS A 274 -24.66 -2.92 11.62
CA HIS A 274 -24.24 -3.37 12.95
C HIS A 274 -25.41 -3.80 13.85
N ARG A 275 -26.52 -3.05 13.82
CA ARG A 275 -27.72 -3.40 14.58
C ARG A 275 -28.36 -4.72 14.13
N HIS A 276 -28.21 -5.06 12.87
CA HIS A 276 -28.71 -6.33 12.31
C HIS A 276 -27.64 -7.45 12.29
N GLY A 277 -26.54 -7.30 13.08
CA GLY A 277 -25.52 -8.34 13.26
C GLY A 277 -24.46 -8.38 12.15
N VAL A 278 -24.39 -7.39 11.25
CA VAL A 278 -23.32 -7.23 10.26
C VAL A 278 -22.27 -6.29 10.84
N GLU A 279 -21.57 -6.79 11.88
CA GLU A 279 -20.64 -5.99 12.69
C GLU A 279 -19.31 -5.68 11.99
N ASN A 280 -19.02 -6.31 10.84
CA ASN A 280 -17.86 -6.07 10.01
C ASN A 280 -18.09 -4.99 8.92
N ALA A 281 -19.16 -4.19 9.04
CA ALA A 281 -19.49 -3.10 8.12
C ALA A 281 -18.74 -1.82 8.48
N VAL A 282 -18.23 -1.11 7.46
CA VAL A 282 -17.56 0.18 7.53
C VAL A 282 -18.00 1.07 6.37
N ALA A 283 -17.80 2.39 6.46
CA ALA A 283 -18.10 3.29 5.33
C ALA A 283 -16.97 4.26 5.04
N THR A 284 -16.97 4.82 3.83
CA THR A 284 -16.16 5.96 3.49
C THR A 284 -16.77 7.25 4.08
N CYS A 285 -15.91 8.22 4.42
CA CYS A 285 -16.34 9.45 5.08
C CYS A 285 -16.76 10.55 4.08
N GLY A 286 -17.68 10.24 3.15
CA GLY A 286 -18.13 11.17 2.12
C GLY A 286 -17.07 11.46 1.06
N THR A 287 -16.25 10.48 0.74
CA THR A 287 -15.29 10.47 -0.36
C THR A 287 -15.34 9.12 -1.07
N ALA A 288 -14.87 9.07 -2.32
CA ALA A 288 -14.68 7.78 -2.98
C ALA A 288 -13.65 6.92 -2.24
N PHE A 289 -13.80 5.60 -2.32
CA PHE A 289 -12.81 4.66 -1.78
C PHE A 289 -11.44 4.87 -2.42
N THR A 290 -10.36 4.79 -1.64
CA THR A 290 -8.98 5.09 -2.07
C THR A 290 -8.07 3.88 -1.94
N ALA A 291 -6.89 3.94 -2.58
CA ALA A 291 -5.86 2.92 -2.38
C ALA A 291 -5.34 2.90 -0.92
N GLU A 292 -5.35 4.05 -0.24
CA GLU A 292 -4.99 4.16 1.18
C GLU A 292 -5.98 3.41 2.07
N HIS A 293 -7.29 3.47 1.77
CA HIS A 293 -8.30 2.63 2.45
C HIS A 293 -8.01 1.14 2.24
N ALA A 294 -7.63 0.72 1.03
CA ALA A 294 -7.23 -0.67 0.79
C ALA A 294 -6.00 -1.07 1.61
N ARG A 295 -4.96 -0.22 1.67
CA ARG A 295 -3.76 -0.47 2.50
C ARG A 295 -4.09 -0.54 3.98
N LEU A 296 -5.05 0.28 4.44
CA LEU A 296 -5.52 0.26 5.82
C LEU A 296 -6.11 -1.11 6.21
N LEU A 297 -6.83 -1.75 5.29
CA LEU A 297 -7.44 -3.06 5.49
C LEU A 297 -6.41 -4.20 5.59
N ARG A 298 -5.16 -4.00 5.15
CA ARG A 298 -4.09 -5.01 5.25
C ARG A 298 -3.88 -5.52 6.68
N ARG A 299 -4.09 -4.67 7.68
CA ARG A 299 -3.93 -5.03 9.11
C ARG A 299 -4.99 -6.01 9.63
N TYR A 300 -6.05 -6.19 8.87
CA TYR A 300 -7.19 -7.05 9.20
C TYR A 300 -7.25 -8.28 8.28
N ALA A 301 -6.37 -8.34 7.27
CA ALA A 301 -6.31 -9.45 6.35
C ALA A 301 -5.82 -10.71 7.07
N PRO A 302 -6.41 -11.89 6.78
CA PRO A 302 -5.90 -13.16 7.26
C PRO A 302 -4.49 -13.43 6.73
N GLU A 303 -3.81 -14.42 7.31
CA GLU A 303 -2.52 -14.88 6.80
C GLU A 303 -2.68 -15.59 5.45
N ALA A 304 -1.66 -15.46 4.60
CA ALA A 304 -1.66 -16.18 3.32
C ALA A 304 -1.69 -17.71 3.55
N PRO A 305 -2.40 -18.48 2.71
CA PRO A 305 -2.94 -18.12 1.39
C PRO A 305 -4.34 -17.46 1.40
N GLU A 306 -4.97 -17.31 2.54
CA GLU A 306 -6.30 -16.72 2.65
C GLU A 306 -6.28 -15.23 2.30
N ARG A 307 -7.41 -14.74 1.76
CA ARG A 307 -7.58 -13.35 1.37
C ARG A 307 -8.69 -12.70 2.19
N LEU A 308 -8.54 -11.41 2.47
CA LEU A 308 -9.60 -10.61 3.04
C LEU A 308 -10.71 -10.45 2.00
N GLN A 309 -11.89 -10.94 2.31
CA GLN A 309 -13.06 -10.74 1.47
C GLN A 309 -13.61 -9.32 1.68
N VAL A 310 -13.62 -8.52 0.62
CA VAL A 310 -14.14 -7.15 0.64
C VAL A 310 -15.45 -7.12 -0.13
N LEU A 311 -16.56 -6.98 0.59
CA LEU A 311 -17.91 -6.89 0.02
C LEU A 311 -18.30 -5.44 -0.17
N LEU A 312 -18.60 -5.01 -1.39
CA LEU A 312 -19.12 -3.69 -1.69
C LEU A 312 -20.66 -3.75 -1.63
N ALA A 313 -21.24 -3.06 -0.67
CA ALA A 313 -22.69 -2.94 -0.47
C ALA A 313 -23.09 -1.48 -0.69
N PHE A 314 -23.16 -1.07 -1.96
CA PHE A 314 -23.48 0.29 -2.37
C PHE A 314 -24.93 0.43 -2.82
N ASP A 315 -25.40 1.64 -2.96
CA ASP A 315 -26.77 1.92 -3.39
C ASP A 315 -27.02 1.33 -4.79
N PRO A 316 -28.23 0.83 -5.08
CA PRO A 316 -28.54 0.16 -6.35
C PRO A 316 -28.66 1.13 -7.53
N ASP A 317 -28.52 2.42 -7.29
CA ASP A 317 -28.64 3.46 -8.31
C ASP A 317 -27.43 3.55 -9.25
N ALA A 318 -27.52 4.38 -10.28
CA ALA A 318 -26.43 4.58 -11.25
C ALA A 318 -25.16 5.19 -10.61
N ALA A 319 -25.27 5.92 -9.49
CA ALA A 319 -24.13 6.51 -8.81
C ALA A 319 -23.39 5.44 -8.00
N GLY A 320 -24.09 4.64 -7.21
CA GLY A 320 -23.53 3.52 -6.46
C GLY A 320 -22.90 2.46 -7.37
N ALA A 321 -23.52 2.16 -8.52
CA ALA A 321 -22.95 1.25 -9.51
C ALA A 321 -21.62 1.79 -10.09
N ARG A 322 -21.51 3.09 -10.37
CA ARG A 322 -20.23 3.72 -10.78
C ARG A 322 -19.20 3.70 -9.65
N ALA A 323 -19.63 3.96 -8.41
CA ALA A 323 -18.77 3.91 -7.24
C ALA A 323 -18.24 2.49 -7.01
N ALA A 324 -19.06 1.44 -7.21
CA ALA A 324 -18.63 0.05 -7.12
C ALA A 324 -17.54 -0.28 -8.15
N VAL A 325 -17.73 0.06 -9.42
CA VAL A 325 -16.73 -0.14 -10.49
C VAL A 325 -15.42 0.59 -10.14
N ALA A 326 -15.50 1.86 -9.78
CA ALA A 326 -14.32 2.66 -9.42
C ALA A 326 -13.59 2.13 -8.17
N THR A 327 -14.32 1.52 -7.24
CA THR A 327 -13.75 0.90 -6.03
C THR A 327 -13.08 -0.43 -6.37
N LEU A 328 -13.71 -1.28 -7.19
CA LEU A 328 -13.10 -2.53 -7.68
C LEU A 328 -11.76 -2.27 -8.35
N GLU A 329 -11.68 -1.24 -9.21
CA GLU A 329 -10.43 -0.86 -9.89
C GLU A 329 -9.28 -0.54 -8.92
N LYS A 330 -9.59 -0.05 -7.73
CA LYS A 330 -8.61 0.27 -6.68
C LYS A 330 -8.29 -0.93 -5.79
N LEU A 331 -9.20 -1.90 -5.65
CA LEU A 331 -9.02 -3.11 -4.85
C LEU A 331 -8.27 -4.22 -5.61
N MET A 332 -8.53 -4.40 -6.90
CA MET A 332 -7.97 -5.48 -7.72
C MET A 332 -6.43 -5.57 -7.75
N PRO A 333 -5.65 -4.46 -7.61
CA PRO A 333 -4.19 -4.56 -7.54
C PRO A 333 -3.63 -5.20 -6.26
N PHE A 334 -4.45 -5.38 -5.23
CA PHE A 334 -4.01 -5.93 -3.94
C PHE A 334 -4.26 -7.45 -3.90
N ASP A 335 -3.20 -8.24 -3.81
CA ASP A 335 -3.20 -9.71 -3.80
C ASP A 335 -3.87 -10.33 -2.56
N PHE A 336 -3.87 -9.61 -1.44
CA PHE A 336 -4.51 -10.03 -0.19
C PHE A 336 -6.02 -9.77 -0.15
N ILE A 337 -6.62 -9.22 -1.22
CA ILE A 337 -8.04 -8.87 -1.30
C ILE A 337 -8.77 -9.79 -2.27
N ASP A 338 -9.92 -10.33 -1.84
CA ASP A 338 -10.97 -10.92 -2.68
C ASP A 338 -12.14 -9.92 -2.73
N ALA A 339 -12.22 -9.12 -3.78
CA ALA A 339 -13.23 -8.08 -3.92
C ALA A 339 -14.50 -8.62 -4.57
N ARG A 340 -15.64 -8.34 -3.95
CA ARG A 340 -16.99 -8.76 -4.40
C ARG A 340 -17.98 -7.63 -4.29
N VAL A 341 -19.06 -7.69 -5.06
CA VAL A 341 -20.16 -6.70 -5.02
C VAL A 341 -21.46 -7.41 -4.67
N LEU A 342 -22.16 -6.85 -3.70
CA LEU A 342 -23.52 -7.26 -3.36
C LEU A 342 -24.52 -6.47 -4.21
N VAL A 343 -25.40 -7.17 -4.90
CA VAL A 343 -26.50 -6.57 -5.66
C VAL A 343 -27.79 -6.81 -4.89
N PHE A 344 -28.41 -5.73 -4.41
CA PHE A 344 -29.65 -5.84 -3.65
C PHE A 344 -30.85 -6.01 -4.57
N PRO A 345 -31.76 -6.96 -4.29
CA PRO A 345 -33.00 -7.10 -5.02
C PRO A 345 -33.94 -5.91 -4.70
N GLU A 346 -34.94 -5.71 -5.56
CA GLU A 346 -36.00 -4.69 -5.39
C GLU A 346 -35.49 -3.24 -5.36
N GLU A 347 -34.28 -2.97 -5.87
CA GLU A 347 -33.68 -1.63 -5.90
C GLU A 347 -33.63 -0.93 -4.53
N LEU A 348 -33.59 -1.72 -3.43
CA LEU A 348 -33.48 -1.20 -2.07
C LEU A 348 -32.02 -0.85 -1.74
N ASP A 349 -31.81 0.29 -1.07
CA ASP A 349 -30.51 0.56 -0.46
C ASP A 349 -30.21 -0.38 0.72
N PRO A 350 -28.95 -0.51 1.17
CA PRO A 350 -28.58 -1.41 2.25
C PRO A 350 -29.31 -1.14 3.57
N ASP A 351 -29.60 0.12 3.93
CA ASP A 351 -30.35 0.54 5.13
C ASP A 351 -31.79 0.01 5.05
N ASP A 352 -32.50 0.33 3.97
CA ASP A 352 -33.90 -0.07 3.78
C ASP A 352 -34.03 -1.59 3.62
N PHE A 353 -33.08 -2.24 2.95
CA PHE A 353 -33.06 -3.71 2.82
C PHE A 353 -32.90 -4.39 4.17
N LEU A 354 -31.92 -4.00 4.98
CA LEU A 354 -31.70 -4.57 6.31
C LEU A 354 -32.87 -4.30 7.27
N ARG A 355 -33.47 -3.14 7.21
CA ARG A 355 -34.67 -2.82 8.02
C ARG A 355 -35.88 -3.68 7.65
N ARG A 356 -36.01 -4.05 6.38
CA ARG A 356 -37.12 -4.84 5.88
C ARG A 356 -36.93 -6.34 6.10
N TYR A 357 -35.73 -6.86 5.84
CA TYR A 357 -35.43 -8.28 5.78
C TYR A 357 -34.50 -8.80 6.89
N GLY A 358 -33.86 -7.90 7.63
CA GLY A 358 -32.96 -8.22 8.75
C GLY A 358 -31.77 -9.09 8.35
N GLN A 359 -31.13 -9.68 9.35
CA GLN A 359 -29.95 -10.52 9.18
C GLN A 359 -30.17 -11.72 8.24
N ARG A 360 -31.33 -12.36 8.29
CA ARG A 360 -31.64 -13.51 7.41
C ARG A 360 -31.73 -13.08 5.94
N GLY A 361 -32.26 -11.88 5.67
CA GLY A 361 -32.24 -11.28 4.32
C GLY A 361 -30.84 -11.04 3.83
N TRP A 362 -29.99 -10.43 4.68
CA TRP A 362 -28.59 -10.17 4.39
C TRP A 362 -27.82 -11.45 4.02
N GLN A 363 -27.97 -12.52 4.81
CA GLN A 363 -27.32 -13.80 4.50
C GLN A 363 -27.71 -14.34 3.12
N ARG A 364 -29.00 -14.25 2.74
CA ARG A 364 -29.47 -14.67 1.42
C ARG A 364 -28.86 -13.82 0.28
N VAL A 365 -28.67 -12.52 0.49
CA VAL A 365 -28.00 -11.66 -0.50
C VAL A 365 -26.54 -12.07 -0.65
N CYS A 366 -25.82 -12.30 0.45
CA CYS A 366 -24.46 -12.79 0.42
C CYS A 366 -24.31 -14.13 -0.31
N GLU A 367 -25.28 -15.03 -0.18
CA GLU A 367 -25.27 -16.35 -0.82
C GLU A 367 -25.63 -16.31 -2.31
N ARG A 368 -26.58 -15.45 -2.72
CA ARG A 368 -27.18 -15.52 -4.06
C ARG A 368 -26.82 -14.37 -4.99
N TYR A 369 -26.50 -13.20 -4.43
CA TYR A 369 -26.32 -11.95 -5.17
C TYR A 369 -24.96 -11.29 -4.88
N CYS A 370 -23.98 -12.11 -4.50
CA CYS A 370 -22.61 -11.71 -4.26
C CYS A 370 -21.72 -12.07 -5.46
N TYR A 371 -21.35 -11.10 -6.24
CA TYR A 371 -20.61 -11.28 -7.48
C TYR A 371 -19.12 -11.00 -7.27
N PRO A 372 -18.19 -11.92 -7.65
CA PRO A 372 -16.77 -11.60 -7.78
C PRO A 372 -16.55 -10.38 -8.68
N ALA A 373 -15.47 -9.64 -8.45
CA ALA A 373 -15.21 -8.38 -9.14
C ALA A 373 -15.37 -8.43 -10.67
N LEU A 374 -14.75 -9.41 -11.31
CA LEU A 374 -14.82 -9.54 -12.78
C LEU A 374 -16.20 -9.96 -13.28
N ASP A 375 -16.91 -10.82 -12.54
CA ASP A 375 -18.27 -11.21 -12.88
C ASP A 375 -19.25 -10.05 -12.78
N TYR A 376 -19.08 -9.18 -11.76
CA TYR A 376 -19.86 -7.95 -11.64
C TYR A 376 -19.59 -6.98 -12.79
N LEU A 377 -18.33 -6.78 -13.17
CA LEU A 377 -17.99 -5.92 -14.29
C LEU A 377 -18.58 -6.44 -15.61
N LEU A 378 -18.56 -7.77 -15.81
CA LEU A 378 -19.22 -8.40 -16.95
C LEU A 378 -20.73 -8.22 -16.92
N TYR A 379 -21.37 -8.44 -15.76
CA TYR A 379 -22.80 -8.19 -15.57
C TYR A 379 -23.17 -6.75 -15.98
N ARG A 380 -22.41 -5.75 -15.50
CA ARG A 380 -22.63 -4.34 -15.85
C ARG A 380 -22.40 -4.00 -17.32
N ALA A 381 -21.43 -4.65 -17.98
CA ALA A 381 -21.16 -4.47 -19.39
C ALA A 381 -22.28 -5.04 -20.27
N LEU A 382 -22.87 -6.17 -19.86
CA LEU A 382 -23.99 -6.82 -20.55
C LEU A 382 -25.31 -6.08 -20.32
N GLU A 383 -25.54 -5.51 -19.12
CA GLU A 383 -26.76 -4.77 -18.81
C GLU A 383 -26.93 -3.52 -19.70
N LYS A 384 -25.82 -2.91 -20.10
CA LYS A 384 -25.82 -1.69 -20.94
C LYS A 384 -26.09 -1.97 -22.43
N ARG A 385 -26.03 -3.23 -22.88
CA ARG A 385 -26.00 -3.58 -24.30
C ARG A 385 -26.78 -4.84 -24.61
N GLU A 386 -27.55 -4.81 -25.66
CA GLU A 386 -28.07 -6.02 -26.27
C GLU A 386 -27.02 -6.60 -27.23
N ILE A 387 -26.59 -7.84 -26.99
CA ILE A 387 -25.52 -8.48 -27.76
C ILE A 387 -26.12 -9.11 -29.01
N LYS A 388 -26.07 -8.40 -30.13
CA LYS A 388 -26.60 -8.87 -31.43
C LYS A 388 -25.52 -9.13 -32.47
N SER A 389 -24.35 -8.55 -32.35
CA SER A 389 -23.29 -8.58 -33.34
C SER A 389 -21.92 -8.94 -32.75
N ALA A 390 -20.97 -9.30 -33.62
CA ALA A 390 -19.58 -9.47 -33.23
C ALA A 390 -18.96 -8.17 -32.70
N ALA A 391 -19.41 -7.01 -33.19
CA ALA A 391 -18.99 -5.70 -32.71
C ALA A 391 -19.42 -5.45 -31.24
N ASP A 392 -20.64 -5.86 -30.87
CA ASP A 392 -21.12 -5.76 -29.48
C ASP A 392 -20.28 -6.62 -28.53
N LYS A 393 -19.94 -7.86 -28.97
CA LYS A 393 -19.07 -8.76 -28.22
C LYS A 393 -17.67 -8.16 -28.02
N ALA A 394 -17.09 -7.60 -29.08
CA ALA A 394 -15.79 -6.92 -29.00
C ALA A 394 -15.83 -5.69 -28.08
N ALA A 395 -16.92 -4.91 -28.08
CA ALA A 395 -17.07 -3.78 -27.17
C ALA A 395 -17.13 -4.21 -25.70
N VAL A 396 -17.82 -5.32 -25.37
CA VAL A 396 -17.83 -5.89 -24.01
C VAL A 396 -16.43 -6.35 -23.60
N VAL A 397 -15.73 -7.06 -24.47
CA VAL A 397 -14.34 -7.49 -24.20
C VAL A 397 -13.46 -6.26 -23.94
N ALA A 398 -13.50 -5.25 -24.82
CA ALA A 398 -12.71 -4.03 -24.69
C ALA A 398 -12.97 -3.28 -23.36
N GLU A 399 -14.22 -3.24 -22.88
CA GLU A 399 -14.58 -2.63 -21.59
C GLU A 399 -13.95 -3.38 -20.40
N LEU A 400 -13.75 -4.70 -20.50
CA LEU A 400 -13.20 -5.54 -19.44
C LEU A 400 -11.66 -5.65 -19.45
N LEU A 401 -10.99 -5.37 -20.58
CA LEU A 401 -9.54 -5.49 -20.71
C LEU A 401 -8.75 -4.69 -19.65
N PRO A 402 -9.09 -3.45 -19.29
CA PRO A 402 -8.38 -2.70 -18.24
C PRO A 402 -8.43 -3.40 -16.89
N ALA A 403 -9.57 -3.99 -16.52
CA ALA A 403 -9.73 -4.75 -15.28
C ALA A 403 -8.93 -6.07 -15.32
N LEU A 404 -9.00 -6.82 -16.43
CA LEU A 404 -8.23 -8.05 -16.62
C LEU A 404 -6.72 -7.84 -16.49
N ARG A 405 -6.20 -6.70 -16.93
CA ARG A 405 -4.78 -6.35 -16.78
C ARG A 405 -4.36 -6.12 -15.33
N ARG A 406 -5.27 -5.69 -14.46
CA ARG A 406 -5.01 -5.46 -13.04
C ARG A 406 -5.01 -6.74 -12.21
N VAL A 407 -5.61 -7.83 -12.70
CA VAL A 407 -5.59 -9.13 -12.01
C VAL A 407 -4.17 -9.68 -12.01
N ARG A 408 -3.58 -9.82 -10.83
CA ARG A 408 -2.21 -10.33 -10.68
C ARG A 408 -2.11 -11.83 -10.88
N SER A 409 -3.07 -12.60 -10.38
CA SER A 409 -3.11 -14.05 -10.52
C SER A 409 -3.36 -14.43 -12.00
N SER A 410 -2.38 -15.07 -12.62
CA SER A 410 -2.52 -15.60 -13.99
C SER A 410 -3.61 -16.66 -14.07
N THR A 411 -3.76 -17.50 -13.04
CA THR A 411 -4.78 -18.56 -12.96
C THR A 411 -6.19 -17.98 -12.88
N GLU A 412 -6.42 -16.96 -12.02
CA GLU A 412 -7.72 -16.28 -11.93
C GLU A 412 -8.07 -15.59 -13.25
N ARG A 413 -7.11 -14.87 -13.83
CA ARG A 413 -7.28 -14.21 -15.12
C ARG A 413 -7.61 -15.20 -16.23
N ASP A 414 -6.92 -16.34 -16.27
CA ASP A 414 -7.16 -17.41 -17.23
C ASP A 414 -8.55 -18.03 -17.06
N GLY A 415 -8.93 -18.34 -15.84
CA GLY A 415 -10.27 -18.85 -15.52
C GLY A 415 -11.38 -17.90 -15.95
N PHE A 416 -11.19 -16.59 -15.75
CA PHE A 416 -12.17 -15.59 -16.19
C PHE A 416 -12.21 -15.44 -17.72
N ILE A 417 -11.05 -15.47 -18.40
CA ILE A 417 -11.01 -15.45 -19.88
C ILE A 417 -11.82 -16.61 -20.46
N ARG A 418 -11.71 -17.82 -19.91
CA ARG A 418 -12.52 -18.98 -20.34
C ARG A 418 -14.01 -18.74 -20.12
N SER A 419 -14.39 -18.27 -18.94
CA SER A 419 -15.79 -17.95 -18.63
C SER A 419 -16.35 -16.88 -19.57
N LEU A 420 -15.58 -15.81 -19.82
CA LEU A 420 -15.94 -14.73 -20.73
C LEU A 420 -16.09 -15.23 -22.17
N ALA A 421 -15.13 -16.03 -22.66
CA ALA A 421 -15.16 -16.65 -23.99
C ALA A 421 -16.41 -17.49 -24.18
N GLN A 422 -16.74 -18.33 -23.21
CA GLN A 422 -17.94 -19.17 -23.22
C GLN A 422 -19.23 -18.35 -23.23
N ARG A 423 -19.35 -17.34 -22.35
CA ARG A 423 -20.56 -16.51 -22.24
C ARG A 423 -20.81 -15.64 -23.48
N LEU A 424 -19.75 -15.11 -24.09
CA LEU A 424 -19.86 -14.30 -25.32
C LEU A 424 -19.79 -15.13 -26.61
N GLN A 425 -19.52 -16.44 -26.52
CA GLN A 425 -19.28 -17.31 -27.68
C GLN A 425 -18.23 -16.70 -28.62
N VAL A 426 -17.06 -16.41 -28.07
CA VAL A 426 -15.84 -15.97 -28.78
C VAL A 426 -14.69 -16.90 -28.42
N SER A 427 -13.59 -16.92 -29.20
CA SER A 427 -12.43 -17.72 -28.85
C SER A 427 -11.62 -17.10 -27.71
N GLU A 428 -11.03 -17.94 -26.85
CA GLU A 428 -10.11 -17.46 -25.78
C GLU A 428 -8.91 -16.73 -26.39
N ASP A 429 -8.39 -17.24 -27.54
CA ASP A 429 -7.25 -16.64 -28.22
C ASP A 429 -7.53 -15.23 -28.72
N ALA A 430 -8.76 -14.93 -29.16
CA ALA A 430 -9.14 -13.56 -29.53
C ALA A 430 -9.05 -12.62 -28.31
N ILE A 431 -9.60 -13.03 -27.15
CA ILE A 431 -9.52 -12.24 -25.91
C ILE A 431 -8.06 -12.08 -25.43
N ARG A 432 -7.25 -13.13 -25.53
CA ARG A 432 -5.82 -13.09 -25.18
C ARG A 432 -5.03 -12.16 -26.11
N THR A 433 -5.36 -12.17 -27.41
CA THR A 433 -4.76 -11.27 -28.40
C THR A 433 -5.13 -9.82 -28.11
N ASP A 434 -6.39 -9.52 -27.82
CA ASP A 434 -6.83 -8.19 -27.43
C ASP A 434 -6.22 -7.73 -26.10
N LEU A 435 -6.06 -8.63 -25.15
CA LEU A 435 -5.39 -8.35 -23.88
C LEU A 435 -3.89 -8.01 -24.09
N ALA A 436 -3.23 -8.66 -25.02
CA ALA A 436 -1.84 -8.42 -25.39
C ALA A 436 -1.67 -7.20 -26.32
N GLY A 437 -2.66 -6.92 -27.18
CA GLY A 437 -2.54 -6.08 -28.38
C GLY A 437 -3.15 -4.68 -28.32
N THR A 438 -3.77 -4.22 -27.22
CA THR A 438 -4.34 -2.87 -27.19
C THR A 438 -3.28 -1.78 -27.06
N ARG A 439 -2.80 -1.32 -28.23
CA ARG A 439 -2.29 0.05 -28.38
C ARG A 439 -3.47 1.03 -28.29
N PRO A 440 -3.32 2.19 -27.63
CA PRO A 440 -4.29 3.27 -27.76
C PRO A 440 -4.39 3.70 -29.22
N ALA A 441 -5.61 3.99 -29.70
CA ALA A 441 -5.87 4.48 -31.05
C ALA A 441 -4.96 5.68 -31.38
N ALA A 442 -4.38 5.65 -32.56
CA ALA A 442 -3.34 6.51 -33.06
C ALA A 442 -3.68 8.00 -33.04
N ALA A 443 -2.84 8.80 -32.39
CA ALA A 443 -2.48 10.13 -32.86
C ALA A 443 -1.33 9.98 -33.90
N PRO A 444 -1.20 10.90 -34.89
CA PRO A 444 -0.35 10.69 -36.05
C PRO A 444 1.15 10.62 -35.70
N PRO A 445 1.98 10.09 -36.58
CA PRO A 445 3.25 9.50 -36.22
C PRO A 445 4.31 10.55 -35.88
N ARG A 446 4.86 10.47 -34.70
CA ARG A 446 6.21 10.92 -34.40
C ARG A 446 7.07 9.69 -34.19
N GLN A 447 8.07 9.59 -35.05
CA GLN A 447 9.12 8.60 -34.98
C GLN A 447 9.79 8.64 -33.61
N TYR A 448 9.69 7.59 -32.84
CA TYR A 448 10.66 7.20 -31.83
C TYR A 448 10.71 5.69 -31.72
N GLU A 449 11.91 5.22 -31.60
CA GLU A 449 12.43 3.88 -31.68
C GLU A 449 11.76 2.85 -30.77
N GLU A 450 11.80 1.63 -31.25
CA GLU A 450 11.41 0.40 -30.59
C GLU A 450 12.08 0.25 -29.23
N GLN A 451 11.28 0.15 -28.16
CA GLN A 451 11.69 -0.52 -26.95
C GLN A 451 10.68 -1.61 -26.61
N GLN A 452 11.21 -2.79 -26.50
CA GLN A 452 10.57 -4.08 -26.42
C GLN A 452 9.67 -4.24 -25.19
N VAL A 453 8.55 -4.88 -25.43
CA VAL A 453 7.54 -5.38 -24.49
C VAL A 453 8.16 -6.29 -23.44
N SER A 454 7.99 -5.93 -22.18
CA SER A 454 8.35 -6.76 -21.04
C SER A 454 7.37 -7.92 -20.87
N ARG A 455 7.90 -9.10 -21.04
CA ARG A 455 7.29 -10.39 -20.69
C ARG A 455 7.03 -10.51 -19.20
N GLN A 456 5.99 -11.24 -18.84
CA GLN A 456 5.75 -11.81 -17.51
C GLN A 456 7.05 -12.26 -16.86
N ARG A 457 7.40 -11.68 -15.73
CA ARG A 457 8.52 -12.17 -14.92
C ARG A 457 7.96 -13.05 -13.79
N GLU A 458 8.02 -14.39 -13.97
CA GLU A 458 8.74 -15.15 -12.95
C GLU A 458 10.02 -14.38 -12.66
N TYR A 459 10.39 -14.18 -11.38
CA TYR A 459 11.65 -13.56 -10.99
C TYR A 459 12.85 -14.40 -11.47
N ARG A 460 13.06 -14.44 -12.78
CA ARG A 460 14.35 -14.80 -13.39
C ARG A 460 15.13 -13.50 -13.45
N PHE A 461 15.91 -13.28 -12.40
CA PHE A 461 16.92 -12.23 -12.43
C PHE A 461 17.77 -12.43 -13.68
N SER A 462 17.92 -11.38 -14.49
CA SER A 462 18.80 -11.42 -15.64
C SER A 462 20.19 -11.89 -15.18
N ALA A 463 20.82 -12.75 -15.93
CA ALA A 463 22.19 -13.18 -15.66
C ALA A 463 23.11 -12.01 -15.99
N GLY A 464 23.28 -11.09 -15.02
CA GLY A 464 24.22 -9.98 -15.12
C GLY A 464 25.65 -10.48 -15.30
N ARG A 465 26.53 -9.60 -15.80
CA ARG A 465 27.95 -9.92 -15.95
C ARG A 465 28.53 -10.32 -14.59
N PRO A 466 29.28 -11.43 -14.48
CA PRO A 466 29.84 -11.87 -13.19
C PRO A 466 30.70 -10.79 -12.52
N ALA A 467 31.51 -10.07 -13.29
CA ALA A 467 32.38 -8.99 -12.78
C ALA A 467 31.60 -7.83 -12.14
N ASN A 468 30.47 -7.38 -12.75
CA ASN A 468 29.63 -6.32 -12.16
C ASN A 468 29.04 -6.76 -10.82
N ARG A 469 28.56 -8.01 -10.75
CA ARG A 469 27.99 -8.57 -9.51
C ARG A 469 29.02 -8.72 -8.39
N GLN A 470 30.23 -9.19 -8.70
CA GLN A 470 31.30 -9.32 -7.73
C GLN A 470 31.81 -7.95 -7.25
N LEU A 471 31.94 -6.98 -8.16
CA LEU A 471 32.28 -5.60 -7.82
C LEU A 471 31.21 -4.97 -6.91
N LEU A 472 29.93 -5.19 -7.22
CA LEU A 472 28.83 -4.68 -6.40
C LEU A 472 28.84 -5.28 -5.00
N LEU A 473 29.13 -6.59 -4.85
CA LEU A 473 29.28 -7.25 -3.56
C LEU A 473 30.42 -6.62 -2.71
N LEU A 474 31.55 -6.28 -3.32
CA LEU A 474 32.64 -5.59 -2.64
C LEU A 474 32.24 -4.16 -2.26
N ALA A 475 31.60 -3.44 -3.18
CA ALA A 475 31.17 -2.06 -3.00
C ALA A 475 30.08 -1.89 -1.92
N LEU A 476 29.26 -2.92 -1.66
CA LEU A 476 28.29 -2.91 -0.57
C LEU A 476 28.93 -2.92 0.83
N ASN A 477 30.19 -3.36 0.94
CA ASN A 477 30.92 -3.45 2.20
C ASN A 477 31.98 -2.36 2.36
N ASP A 478 32.24 -1.54 1.33
CA ASP A 478 33.29 -0.51 1.37
C ASP A 478 32.88 0.72 0.55
N LYS A 479 32.74 1.84 1.24
CA LYS A 479 32.38 3.14 0.65
C LYS A 479 33.38 3.61 -0.41
N ASN A 480 34.67 3.38 -0.19
CA ASN A 480 35.70 3.84 -1.12
C ASN A 480 35.60 3.07 -2.44
N ILE A 481 35.38 1.74 -2.35
CA ILE A 481 35.18 0.89 -3.52
C ILE A 481 33.90 1.32 -4.28
N PHE A 482 32.81 1.61 -3.55
CA PHE A 482 31.57 2.09 -4.17
C PHE A 482 31.78 3.40 -4.92
N CYS A 483 32.39 4.40 -4.27
CA CYS A 483 32.65 5.69 -4.86
C CYS A 483 33.61 5.60 -6.08
N GLN A 484 34.67 4.78 -5.97
CA GLN A 484 35.62 4.55 -7.05
C GLN A 484 34.96 3.87 -8.26
N ALA A 485 34.17 2.80 -8.02
CA ALA A 485 33.45 2.10 -9.07
C ALA A 485 32.46 3.03 -9.78
N ARG A 486 31.72 3.83 -9.03
CA ARG A 486 30.76 4.79 -9.59
C ARG A 486 31.42 5.91 -10.40
N GLN A 487 32.54 6.43 -9.90
CA GLN A 487 33.30 7.49 -10.59
C GLN A 487 33.91 7.00 -11.92
N ILE A 488 34.43 5.75 -11.95
CA ILE A 488 35.14 5.21 -13.11
C ILE A 488 34.21 4.62 -14.14
N LEU A 489 33.19 3.89 -13.70
CA LEU A 489 32.28 3.12 -14.57
C LEU A 489 31.00 3.87 -14.93
N GLY A 490 30.58 4.85 -14.12
CA GLY A 490 29.29 5.52 -14.32
C GLY A 490 28.14 4.52 -14.38
N ASP A 491 27.33 4.57 -15.43
CA ASP A 491 26.19 3.66 -15.61
C ASP A 491 26.61 2.22 -15.95
N ASP A 492 27.83 2.02 -16.47
CA ASP A 492 28.39 0.70 -16.75
C ASP A 492 28.73 -0.11 -15.47
N PHE A 493 28.63 0.52 -14.28
CA PHE A 493 28.73 -0.17 -12.99
C PHE A 493 27.60 -1.21 -12.80
N ALA A 494 26.42 -0.97 -13.39
CA ALA A 494 25.34 -1.93 -13.46
C ALA A 494 25.36 -2.67 -14.80
N SER A 495 25.06 -3.96 -14.77
CA SER A 495 24.84 -4.79 -15.98
C SER A 495 23.39 -5.25 -16.13
N THR A 496 22.57 -5.02 -15.10
CA THR A 496 21.14 -5.34 -15.07
C THR A 496 20.34 -4.19 -14.46
N GLU A 497 19.04 -4.18 -14.70
CA GLU A 497 18.14 -3.16 -14.14
C GLU A 497 18.08 -3.24 -12.61
N GLU A 498 18.13 -4.46 -12.04
CA GLU A 498 18.12 -4.68 -10.61
C GLU A 498 19.41 -4.15 -9.93
N GLU A 499 20.58 -4.32 -10.58
CA GLU A 499 21.83 -3.75 -10.11
C GLU A 499 21.78 -2.21 -10.15
N ALA A 500 21.25 -1.63 -11.24
CA ALA A 500 21.08 -0.19 -11.36
C ALA A 500 20.12 0.39 -10.31
N GLN A 501 19.00 -0.29 -10.04
CA GLN A 501 18.05 0.10 -8.99
C GLN A 501 18.69 0.06 -7.59
N LEU A 502 19.51 -0.95 -7.29
CA LEU A 502 20.20 -1.05 -6.01
C LEU A 502 21.25 0.08 -5.86
N ILE A 503 22.04 0.35 -6.90
CA ILE A 503 23.03 1.42 -6.90
C ILE A 503 22.35 2.78 -6.69
N ALA A 504 21.28 3.08 -7.43
CA ALA A 504 20.50 4.31 -7.29
C ALA A 504 19.86 4.43 -5.89
N PHE A 505 19.42 3.32 -5.31
CA PHE A 505 18.88 3.29 -3.95
C PHE A 505 19.96 3.65 -2.92
N ILE A 506 21.17 3.11 -3.03
CA ILE A 506 22.31 3.44 -2.16
C ILE A 506 22.71 4.93 -2.31
N GLU A 507 22.76 5.44 -3.53
CA GLU A 507 23.04 6.87 -3.77
C GLU A 507 22.00 7.78 -3.11
N LYS A 508 20.72 7.40 -3.14
CA LYS A 508 19.63 8.13 -2.48
C LYS A 508 19.75 8.13 -0.96
N LEU A 509 20.25 7.05 -0.36
CA LEU A 509 20.52 6.97 1.07
C LEU A 509 21.68 7.88 1.50
N GLY A 510 22.69 8.05 0.66
CA GLY A 510 23.83 8.92 0.92
C GLY A 510 24.56 8.60 2.24
N THR A 511 24.48 9.50 3.23
CA THR A 511 25.10 9.35 4.55
C THR A 511 24.33 8.40 5.47
N ASP A 512 23.09 8.01 5.12
CA ASP A 512 22.26 7.12 5.93
C ASP A 512 22.64 5.63 5.72
N TYR A 513 23.56 5.33 4.79
CA TYR A 513 24.10 4.00 4.58
C TYR A 513 25.51 3.87 5.17
N ASP A 514 25.65 2.92 6.08
CA ASP A 514 26.88 2.63 6.83
C ASP A 514 27.82 1.63 6.14
N PHE A 515 27.51 1.24 4.91
CA PHE A 515 28.23 0.20 4.15
C PHE A 515 28.27 -1.16 4.87
N HIS A 516 27.22 -1.44 5.66
CA HIS A 516 26.93 -2.75 6.19
C HIS A 516 25.72 -3.34 5.45
N PRO A 517 25.88 -4.33 4.57
CA PRO A 517 24.83 -4.74 3.62
C PRO A 517 23.50 -5.15 4.26
N SER A 518 23.52 -5.70 5.48
CA SER A 518 22.29 -6.08 6.19
C SER A 518 21.47 -4.86 6.64
N SER A 519 22.09 -3.67 6.80
CA SER A 519 21.37 -2.45 7.18
C SER A 519 20.45 -1.94 6.07
N LEU A 520 20.73 -2.25 4.81
CA LEU A 520 19.87 -1.89 3.67
C LEU A 520 18.43 -2.40 3.82
N PHE A 521 18.23 -3.56 4.48
CA PHE A 521 16.90 -4.09 4.74
C PHE A 521 16.03 -3.18 5.63
N ASN A 522 16.64 -2.31 6.42
CA ASN A 522 15.93 -1.36 7.27
C ASN A 522 15.39 -0.16 6.50
N HIS A 523 15.98 0.11 5.33
CA HIS A 523 15.65 1.25 4.47
C HIS A 523 14.76 0.87 3.28
N ILE A 524 14.78 -0.41 2.85
CA ILE A 524 13.95 -0.92 1.76
C ILE A 524 12.49 -1.01 2.22
N GLY A 525 11.61 -0.24 1.57
CA GLY A 525 10.17 -0.24 1.83
C GLY A 525 9.49 -1.58 1.54
N LYS A 526 8.33 -1.82 2.17
CA LYS A 526 7.54 -3.03 1.89
C LYS A 526 7.05 -3.12 0.44
N ASP A 527 6.94 -1.98 -0.24
CA ASP A 527 6.52 -1.90 -1.65
C ASP A 527 7.68 -2.19 -2.64
N GLU A 528 8.93 -2.31 -2.13
CA GLU A 528 10.15 -2.56 -2.90
C GLU A 528 10.62 -4.03 -2.78
N GLU A 529 9.67 -4.97 -2.76
CA GLU A 529 9.95 -6.41 -2.57
C GLU A 529 10.94 -6.95 -3.63
N GLY A 530 10.89 -6.47 -4.87
CA GLY A 530 11.85 -6.83 -5.91
C GLY A 530 13.29 -6.52 -5.54
N LEU A 531 13.53 -5.31 -5.00
CA LEU A 531 14.85 -4.86 -4.56
C LEU A 531 15.32 -5.67 -3.34
N ARG A 532 14.42 -5.97 -2.41
CA ARG A 532 14.68 -6.83 -1.24
C ARG A 532 15.13 -8.23 -1.65
N GLN A 533 14.40 -8.86 -2.58
CA GLN A 533 14.72 -10.21 -3.09
C GLN A 533 16.03 -10.22 -3.86
N PHE A 534 16.32 -9.18 -4.64
CA PHE A 534 17.59 -9.03 -5.34
C PHE A 534 18.76 -8.93 -4.35
N LEU A 535 18.65 -8.06 -3.33
CA LEU A 535 19.67 -7.90 -2.29
C LEU A 535 19.92 -9.22 -1.55
N LEU A 536 18.87 -9.94 -1.15
CA LEU A 536 19.00 -11.27 -0.51
C LEU A 536 19.76 -12.25 -1.39
N LYS A 537 19.45 -12.31 -2.68
CA LYS A 537 20.13 -13.18 -3.64
C LYS A 537 21.58 -12.77 -3.84
N LEU A 538 21.85 -11.47 -3.91
CA LEU A 538 23.20 -10.92 -4.06
C LEU A 538 24.07 -11.30 -2.86
N LEU A 539 23.56 -11.11 -1.64
CA LEU A 539 24.29 -11.41 -0.40
C LEU A 539 24.51 -12.91 -0.13
N GLN A 540 23.77 -13.79 -0.81
CA GLN A 540 24.01 -15.24 -0.77
C GLN A 540 25.22 -15.67 -1.61
N ALA A 541 25.63 -14.85 -2.58
CA ALA A 541 26.83 -15.13 -3.35
C ALA A 541 28.09 -14.99 -2.49
N GLU A 542 29.05 -15.87 -2.69
CA GLU A 542 30.36 -15.77 -2.03
C GLU A 542 31.22 -14.72 -2.78
N PRO A 543 31.79 -13.73 -2.08
CA PRO A 543 32.78 -12.85 -2.70
C PRO A 543 34.04 -13.64 -3.05
N ALA A 544 34.74 -13.25 -4.12
CA ALA A 544 36.00 -13.86 -4.48
C ALA A 544 37.02 -13.70 -3.35
N ALA A 545 37.86 -14.71 -3.13
CA ALA A 545 38.89 -14.68 -2.11
C ALA A 545 40.05 -13.78 -2.56
N GLY A 546 40.46 -12.82 -1.73
CA GLY A 546 41.57 -11.90 -2.00
C GLY A 546 41.39 -10.54 -1.31
N ASP A 547 42.37 -9.66 -1.52
CA ASP A 547 42.27 -8.27 -1.05
C ASP A 547 41.15 -7.53 -1.79
N PRO A 548 40.15 -6.96 -1.08
CA PRO A 548 38.99 -6.33 -1.71
C PRO A 548 39.34 -5.18 -2.67
N ALA A 549 40.36 -4.37 -2.35
CA ALA A 549 40.77 -3.25 -3.19
C ALA A 549 41.42 -3.72 -4.50
N VAL A 550 42.28 -4.74 -4.42
CA VAL A 550 42.92 -5.35 -5.59
C VAL A 550 41.90 -6.03 -6.50
N LEU A 551 40.93 -6.73 -5.92
CA LEU A 551 39.83 -7.37 -6.65
C LEU A 551 38.92 -6.32 -7.32
N ALA A 552 38.60 -5.24 -6.63
CA ALA A 552 37.79 -4.14 -7.19
C ALA A 552 38.47 -3.53 -8.41
N ASP A 553 39.75 -3.22 -8.34
CA ASP A 553 40.53 -2.69 -9.49
C ASP A 553 40.55 -3.69 -10.67
N ALA A 554 40.67 -4.98 -10.40
CA ALA A 554 40.63 -6.00 -11.44
C ALA A 554 39.26 -6.06 -12.13
N TYR A 555 38.16 -6.06 -11.36
CA TYR A 555 36.81 -6.06 -11.92
C TYR A 555 36.48 -4.77 -12.67
N ILE A 556 36.91 -3.60 -12.19
CA ILE A 556 36.74 -2.33 -12.88
C ILE A 556 37.42 -2.38 -14.26
N ARG A 557 38.66 -2.89 -14.34
CA ARG A 557 39.38 -3.06 -15.63
C ARG A 557 38.67 -4.08 -16.54
N GLU A 558 38.18 -5.17 -16.02
CA GLU A 558 37.44 -6.18 -16.78
C GLU A 558 36.18 -5.59 -17.38
N ILE A 559 35.38 -4.87 -16.58
CA ILE A 559 34.13 -4.23 -17.03
C ILE A 559 34.44 -3.19 -18.11
N ARG A 560 35.42 -2.29 -17.91
CA ARG A 560 35.83 -1.30 -18.91
C ARG A 560 36.26 -1.93 -20.23
N ARG A 561 37.06 -3.00 -20.15
CA ARG A 561 37.50 -3.71 -21.37
C ARG A 561 36.33 -4.31 -22.12
N HIS A 562 35.36 -4.88 -21.41
CA HIS A 562 34.17 -5.47 -22.01
C HIS A 562 33.29 -4.39 -22.68
N VAL A 563 33.07 -3.26 -22.01
CA VAL A 563 32.29 -2.13 -22.56
C VAL A 563 32.96 -1.56 -23.81
N LEU A 564 34.29 -1.34 -23.77
CA LEU A 564 35.04 -0.84 -24.93
C LEU A 564 34.97 -1.83 -26.09
N THR A 565 35.09 -3.14 -25.85
CA THR A 565 34.94 -4.16 -26.87
C THR A 565 33.56 -4.09 -27.54
N GLY A 566 32.48 -4.01 -26.75
CA GLY A 566 31.12 -3.89 -27.29
C GLY A 566 30.93 -2.60 -28.13
N ARG A 567 31.49 -1.47 -27.67
CA ARG A 567 31.45 -0.21 -28.43
C ARG A 567 32.23 -0.30 -29.75
N ILE A 568 33.40 -0.94 -29.75
CA ILE A 568 34.20 -1.17 -30.96
C ILE A 568 33.44 -2.06 -31.95
N GLU A 569 32.78 -3.13 -31.50
CA GLU A 569 31.96 -4.01 -32.35
C GLU A 569 30.77 -3.26 -32.95
N ALA A 570 30.06 -2.46 -32.15
CA ALA A 570 28.98 -1.61 -32.65
C ALA A 570 29.42 -0.62 -33.72
N LEU A 571 30.54 0.06 -33.50
CA LEU A 571 31.12 0.99 -34.46
C LEU A 571 31.62 0.29 -35.74
N ARG A 572 32.16 -0.92 -35.65
CA ARG A 572 32.51 -1.74 -36.82
C ARG A 572 31.27 -2.15 -37.64
N SER A 573 30.17 -2.46 -36.97
CA SER A 573 28.89 -2.73 -37.66
C SER A 573 28.39 -1.49 -38.40
N GLN A 574 28.45 -0.29 -37.73
CA GLN A 574 28.08 0.96 -38.37
C GLN A 574 29.01 1.32 -39.53
N LEU A 575 30.32 1.08 -39.40
CA LEU A 575 31.30 1.26 -40.47
C LEU A 575 30.95 0.41 -41.69
N THR A 576 30.65 -0.88 -41.50
CA THR A 576 30.23 -1.78 -42.56
C THR A 576 28.95 -1.31 -43.26
N GLN A 577 28.01 -0.73 -42.51
CA GLN A 577 26.79 -0.15 -43.05
C GLN A 577 27.02 1.12 -43.83
N ALA A 578 27.87 2.05 -43.30
CA ALA A 578 28.25 3.29 -43.95
C ALA A 578 29.03 3.03 -45.26
N GLU A 579 29.94 2.04 -45.27
CA GLU A 579 30.64 1.60 -46.50
C GLU A 579 29.69 1.09 -47.58
N ARG A 580 28.64 0.33 -47.21
CA ARG A 580 27.62 -0.11 -48.15
C ARG A 580 26.78 1.03 -48.73
N ASN A 581 26.60 2.11 -47.96
CA ASN A 581 25.82 3.28 -48.35
C ASN A 581 26.67 4.36 -49.03
N TYR A 582 27.97 4.14 -49.21
CA TYR A 582 28.93 5.12 -49.77
C TYR A 582 29.00 6.42 -48.95
N GLU A 583 28.86 6.33 -47.61
CA GLU A 583 28.96 7.45 -46.67
C GLU A 583 30.44 7.68 -46.25
N ASP A 584 30.73 8.88 -45.69
CA ASP A 584 32.07 9.17 -45.17
C ASP A 584 32.35 8.37 -43.87
N THR A 585 33.36 7.51 -43.90
CA THR A 585 33.73 6.58 -42.83
C THR A 585 34.91 7.06 -41.96
N GLN A 586 35.50 8.20 -42.26
CA GLN A 586 36.73 8.65 -41.64
C GLN A 586 36.62 8.86 -40.12
N ASN A 587 35.52 9.44 -39.66
CA ASN A 587 35.23 9.64 -38.24
C ASN A 587 35.06 8.33 -37.46
N LEU A 588 34.35 7.34 -38.04
CA LEU A 588 34.18 6.03 -37.44
C LEU A 588 35.49 5.28 -37.29
N LEU A 589 36.35 5.32 -38.29
CA LEU A 589 37.68 4.71 -38.25
C LEU A 589 38.59 5.32 -37.18
N GLN A 590 38.57 6.65 -37.02
CA GLN A 590 39.33 7.35 -35.99
C GLN A 590 38.85 6.93 -34.61
N GLU A 591 37.54 6.86 -34.37
CA GLU A 591 36.96 6.47 -33.07
C GLU A 591 37.24 5.00 -32.74
N ILE A 592 37.12 4.09 -33.70
CA ILE A 592 37.49 2.67 -33.51
C ILE A 592 38.98 2.55 -33.15
N THR A 593 39.86 3.31 -33.80
CA THR A 593 41.29 3.29 -33.50
C THR A 593 41.56 3.80 -32.10
N ARG A 594 40.94 4.92 -31.68
CA ARG A 594 41.06 5.50 -30.35
C ARG A 594 40.63 4.51 -29.26
N LEU A 595 39.44 3.92 -29.37
CA LEU A 595 38.90 2.96 -28.39
C LEU A 595 39.73 1.66 -28.35
N THR A 596 40.26 1.23 -29.49
CA THR A 596 41.15 0.06 -29.55
C THR A 596 42.46 0.27 -28.81
N LEU A 597 43.06 1.48 -28.91
CA LEU A 597 44.22 1.85 -28.12
C LEU A 597 43.91 1.91 -26.62
N GLU A 598 42.81 2.54 -26.25
CA GLU A 598 42.34 2.60 -24.86
C GLU A 598 42.13 1.20 -24.28
N SER A 599 41.50 0.30 -25.00
CA SER A 599 41.27 -1.10 -24.56
C SER A 599 42.57 -1.92 -24.36
N LYS A 600 43.63 -1.56 -25.09
CA LYS A 600 44.95 -2.22 -24.93
C LYS A 600 45.77 -1.69 -23.76
N GLN A 601 45.42 -0.51 -23.22
CA GLN A 601 46.07 0.10 -22.07
C GLN A 601 45.46 -0.31 -20.73
N LEU A 602 44.27 -0.94 -20.72
CA LEU A 602 43.59 -1.54 -19.58
C LEU A 602 44.07 -2.96 -19.32
#